data_65851382efb2d38c95ea745bde6b3a66
#
_entry.id   65851382efb2d38c95ea745bde6b3a66
#
_cell.length_a   1.000
_cell.length_b   1.000
_cell.length_c   1.000
_cell.angle_alpha   90.00
_cell.angle_beta   90.00
_cell.angle_gamma   90.00
#
_symmetry.space_group_name_H-M   'P 1'
#
loop_
_entity.id
_entity.type
_entity.pdbx_description
1 polymer ?
#
loop_
_entity_poly.entity_id
_entity_poly.type
_entity_poly.pdbx_seq_one_letter_code
_entity_poly.pdbx_strand_id
1 'polypeptide(L)'
;SQDAANSSIGFLTDEGKDNITTQLAWVDEKFILAAAYTQADNGRTDNSPDINDYSSFGISGSYQFGDDYSLSAGMGWKNPDNEDSPDTAMNKVEDGNTWSVGFLWNDAFIDGNKLGFGIGTAETHRDDSGYDDPLAWEAFYDLKVNDSVTVTPAIFVIEKDDKEDINGALVKTSFKF
;
A
#
# COMPACT_ATOMS: atom_id res chain seq x y z
N SER A 1 -11.51 -17.87 25.50
CA SER A 1 -12.72 -18.15 24.70
C SER A 1 -14.01 -17.79 25.44
N GLN A 2 -13.95 -16.97 26.50
CA GLN A 2 -15.17 -16.43 27.15
C GLN A 2 -15.54 -15.04 26.61
N ASP A 3 -14.63 -14.40 25.90
CA ASP A 3 -14.81 -13.03 25.39
C ASP A 3 -15.78 -12.94 24.21
N ALA A 4 -16.02 -14.04 23.50
CA ALA A 4 -16.96 -14.10 22.38
C ALA A 4 -18.45 -13.97 22.76
N ALA A 5 -18.75 -13.94 24.06
CA ALA A 5 -20.13 -13.79 24.58
C ALA A 5 -20.38 -12.41 25.20
N ASN A 6 -19.38 -11.52 25.20
CA ASN A 6 -19.54 -10.17 25.70
C ASN A 6 -20.20 -9.30 24.62
N SER A 7 -21.29 -8.63 24.95
CA SER A 7 -22.03 -7.77 24.02
C SER A 7 -21.25 -6.47 23.64
N SER A 8 -20.15 -6.19 24.31
CA SER A 8 -19.25 -5.08 24.01
C SER A 8 -18.21 -5.45 22.94
N ILE A 9 -18.05 -6.74 22.60
CA ILE A 9 -17.15 -7.21 21.54
C ILE A 9 -18.00 -7.51 20.30
N GLY A 10 -18.16 -6.56 19.43
CA GLY A 10 -18.94 -6.70 18.20
C GLY A 10 -18.48 -5.71 17.15
N PHE A 11 -19.06 -5.79 15.97
CA PHE A 11 -18.80 -4.84 14.90
C PHE A 11 -19.24 -3.43 15.30
N LEU A 12 -18.36 -2.44 15.17
CA LEU A 12 -18.54 -1.05 15.58
C LEU A 12 -18.80 -0.86 17.09
N THR A 13 -18.13 -1.64 17.91
CA THR A 13 -18.17 -1.48 19.37
C THR A 13 -16.77 -1.14 19.90
N ASP A 14 -16.70 -0.40 21.01
CA ASP A 14 -15.44 0.10 21.60
C ASP A 14 -14.43 -1.00 21.95
N GLU A 15 -14.86 -2.24 22.18
CA GLU A 15 -13.97 -3.37 22.45
C GLU A 15 -13.77 -4.28 21.24
N GLY A 16 -14.45 -3.99 20.11
CA GLY A 16 -14.34 -4.73 18.85
C GLY A 16 -13.10 -4.30 18.05
N LYS A 17 -12.44 -5.26 17.39
CA LYS A 17 -11.41 -4.94 16.38
C LYS A 17 -12.06 -4.89 15.01
N ASP A 18 -12.18 -3.71 14.48
CA ASP A 18 -12.88 -3.49 13.22
C ASP A 18 -11.99 -2.76 12.20
N ASN A 19 -12.10 -3.14 10.97
CA ASN A 19 -11.47 -2.43 9.85
C ASN A 19 -12.48 -2.27 8.73
N ILE A 20 -12.83 -1.03 8.44
CA ILE A 20 -13.79 -0.68 7.39
C ILE A 20 -13.06 0.12 6.33
N THR A 21 -13.07 -0.39 5.09
CA THR A 21 -12.55 0.32 3.94
C THR A 21 -13.67 0.60 2.94
N THR A 22 -13.80 1.85 2.56
CA THR A 22 -14.69 2.29 1.48
C THR A 22 -13.86 2.81 0.33
N GLN A 23 -14.14 2.33 -0.87
CA GLN A 23 -13.46 2.76 -2.10
C GLN A 23 -14.47 3.18 -3.16
N LEU A 24 -14.16 4.26 -3.85
CA LEU A 24 -14.84 4.72 -5.05
C LEU A 24 -13.84 4.76 -6.19
N ALA A 25 -14.25 4.30 -7.36
CA ALA A 25 -13.42 4.39 -8.55
C ALA A 25 -14.26 4.88 -9.74
N TRP A 26 -13.68 5.78 -10.51
CA TRP A 26 -14.16 6.17 -11.82
C TRP A 26 -13.23 5.57 -12.87
N VAL A 27 -13.82 4.82 -13.80
CA VAL A 27 -13.09 4.12 -14.87
C VAL A 27 -13.60 4.65 -16.21
N ASP A 28 -12.69 5.11 -17.02
CA ASP A 28 -12.90 5.53 -18.40
C ASP A 28 -11.97 4.72 -19.31
N GLU A 29 -12.10 4.86 -20.63
CA GLU A 29 -11.29 4.11 -21.61
C GLU A 29 -9.78 4.32 -21.41
N LYS A 30 -9.36 5.53 -21.01
CA LYS A 30 -7.96 5.92 -20.91
C LYS A 30 -7.50 6.25 -19.51
N PHE A 31 -8.39 6.43 -18.57
CA PHE A 31 -7.98 6.77 -17.21
C PHE A 31 -8.83 6.06 -16.15
N ILE A 32 -8.19 5.83 -15.03
CA ILE A 32 -8.81 5.36 -13.80
C ILE A 32 -8.47 6.38 -12.71
N LEU A 33 -9.47 6.77 -11.95
CA LEU A 33 -9.29 7.56 -10.74
C LEU A 33 -9.98 6.83 -9.59
N ALA A 34 -9.28 6.63 -8.48
CA ALA A 34 -9.82 5.97 -7.31
C ALA A 34 -9.50 6.76 -6.04
N ALA A 35 -10.43 6.74 -5.10
CA ALA A 35 -10.24 7.25 -3.75
C ALA A 35 -10.71 6.18 -2.76
N ALA A 36 -9.98 6.02 -1.66
CA ALA A 36 -10.29 5.07 -0.61
C ALA A 36 -10.16 5.74 0.76
N TYR A 37 -11.03 5.35 1.67
CA TYR A 37 -10.98 5.72 3.07
C TYR A 37 -11.04 4.45 3.91
N THR A 38 -10.15 4.33 4.88
CA THR A 38 -10.13 3.23 5.84
C THR A 38 -10.21 3.80 7.25
N GLN A 39 -11.01 3.18 8.07
CA GLN A 39 -11.00 3.36 9.51
C GLN A 39 -10.69 2.00 10.15
N ALA A 40 -9.69 1.98 10.99
CA ALA A 40 -9.28 0.81 11.75
C ALA A 40 -9.38 1.12 13.25
N ASP A 41 -10.15 0.28 13.92
CA ASP A 41 -10.32 0.26 15.36
C ASP A 41 -9.74 -1.07 15.86
N ASN A 42 -8.74 -1.00 16.71
CA ASN A 42 -8.05 -2.18 17.24
C ASN A 42 -8.59 -2.65 18.59
N GLY A 43 -9.68 -2.03 19.04
CA GLY A 43 -10.43 -2.41 20.23
C GLY A 43 -9.76 -2.03 21.54
N ARG A 44 -10.56 -1.55 22.46
CA ARG A 44 -10.14 -1.12 23.80
C ARG A 44 -10.16 -2.29 24.77
N THR A 45 -9.10 -2.49 25.53
CA THR A 45 -9.09 -3.38 26.67
C THR A 45 -8.70 -2.61 27.94
N ASP A 46 -9.25 -2.97 29.09
CA ASP A 46 -8.98 -2.31 30.39
C ASP A 46 -7.49 -2.22 30.76
N ASN A 47 -6.61 -2.97 30.09
CA ASN A 47 -5.18 -3.03 30.33
C ASN A 47 -4.31 -2.60 29.16
N SER A 48 -4.90 -2.18 28.03
CA SER A 48 -4.18 -1.68 26.88
C SER A 48 -4.96 -0.50 26.31
N PRO A 49 -4.45 0.72 26.43
CA PRO A 49 -5.06 1.87 25.77
C PRO A 49 -5.06 1.67 24.24
N ASP A 50 -6.00 2.27 23.56
CA ASP A 50 -6.18 2.23 22.11
C ASP A 50 -5.02 2.95 21.41
N ILE A 51 -3.92 2.25 21.26
CA ILE A 51 -2.67 2.81 20.71
C ILE A 51 -2.51 2.58 19.21
N ASN A 52 -3.45 1.88 18.60
CA ASN A 52 -3.33 1.42 17.21
C ASN A 52 -4.52 1.81 16.32
N ASP A 53 -5.42 2.64 16.80
CA ASP A 53 -6.52 3.12 15.99
C ASP A 53 -6.03 4.16 15.01
N TYR A 54 -6.53 4.10 13.79
CA TYR A 54 -6.16 5.07 12.77
C TYR A 54 -7.24 5.20 11.69
N SER A 55 -7.24 6.35 11.05
CA SER A 55 -7.91 6.55 9.77
C SER A 55 -6.86 6.75 8.68
N SER A 56 -7.18 6.31 7.47
CA SER A 56 -6.36 6.59 6.32
C SER A 56 -7.20 6.99 5.11
N PHE A 57 -6.66 7.88 4.31
CA PHE A 57 -7.23 8.30 3.04
C PHE A 57 -6.21 8.12 1.94
N GLY A 58 -6.63 7.62 0.80
CA GLY A 58 -5.79 7.47 -0.38
C GLY A 58 -6.49 7.91 -1.65
N ILE A 59 -5.73 8.48 -2.55
CA ILE A 59 -6.15 8.79 -3.91
C ILE A 59 -5.13 8.23 -4.88
N SER A 60 -5.59 7.61 -5.96
CA SER A 60 -4.72 7.11 -7.01
C SER A 60 -5.36 7.28 -8.38
N GLY A 61 -4.54 7.38 -9.39
CA GLY A 61 -4.97 7.45 -10.75
C GLY A 61 -4.00 6.81 -11.72
N SER A 62 -4.51 6.39 -12.87
CA SER A 62 -3.70 5.98 -13.99
C SER A 62 -4.24 6.58 -15.27
N TYR A 63 -3.35 6.89 -16.19
CA TYR A 63 -3.67 7.42 -17.51
C TYR A 63 -2.91 6.65 -18.57
N GLN A 64 -3.66 6.16 -19.58
CA GLN A 64 -3.10 5.52 -20.76
C GLN A 64 -2.90 6.55 -21.87
N PHE A 65 -1.67 6.74 -22.29
CA PHE A 65 -1.32 7.65 -23.39
C PHE A 65 -0.78 6.85 -24.58
N GLY A 66 -1.44 7.02 -25.70
CA GLY A 66 -1.26 6.12 -26.82
C GLY A 66 -1.86 4.73 -26.52
N ASP A 67 -1.40 3.75 -27.28
CA ASP A 67 -1.88 2.37 -27.14
C ASP A 67 -0.98 1.56 -26.19
N ASP A 68 0.28 1.98 -26.05
CA ASP A 68 1.33 1.17 -25.42
C ASP A 68 1.74 1.66 -24.03
N TYR A 69 1.47 2.91 -23.66
CA TYR A 69 2.02 3.49 -22.43
C TYR A 69 0.96 3.85 -21.41
N SER A 70 1.27 3.62 -20.15
CA SER A 70 0.48 4.17 -19.06
C SER A 70 1.36 4.71 -17.94
N LEU A 71 0.86 5.74 -17.29
CA LEU A 71 1.43 6.35 -16.09
C LEU A 71 0.42 6.22 -14.96
N SER A 72 0.86 5.83 -13.79
CA SER A 72 0.07 5.80 -12.58
C SER A 72 0.72 6.62 -11.47
N ALA A 73 -0.09 7.21 -10.62
CA ALA A 73 0.37 7.89 -9.42
C ALA A 73 -0.64 7.70 -8.29
N GLY A 74 -0.14 7.71 -7.07
CA GLY A 74 -0.97 7.62 -5.88
C GLY A 74 -0.37 8.38 -4.72
N MET A 75 -1.24 8.84 -3.83
CA MET A 75 -0.88 9.45 -2.54
C MET A 75 -1.80 8.92 -1.47
N GLY A 76 -1.26 8.72 -0.28
CA GLY A 76 -2.00 8.27 0.88
C GLY A 76 -1.59 9.03 2.15
N TRP A 77 -2.52 9.15 3.06
CA TRP A 77 -2.34 9.77 4.38
C TRP A 77 -2.91 8.85 5.43
N LYS A 78 -2.17 8.67 6.50
CA LYS A 78 -2.59 7.93 7.68
C LYS A 78 -2.57 8.88 8.88
N ASN A 79 -3.68 8.97 9.58
CA ASN A 79 -3.85 9.76 10.79
C ASN A 79 -4.15 8.79 11.93
N PRO A 80 -3.25 8.64 12.89
CA PRO A 80 -3.51 7.85 14.09
C PRO A 80 -4.51 8.57 15.00
N ASP A 81 -5.36 7.81 15.64
CA ASP A 81 -6.19 8.27 16.76
C ASP A 81 -5.47 7.91 18.06
N ASN A 82 -4.70 8.86 18.58
CA ASN A 82 -3.85 8.68 19.76
C ASN A 82 -4.27 9.56 20.93
N GLU A 83 -5.51 10.08 20.93
CA GLU A 83 -5.94 11.09 21.92
C GLU A 83 -5.75 10.63 23.38
N ASP A 84 -5.93 9.33 23.64
CA ASP A 84 -5.80 8.74 24.97
C ASP A 84 -4.49 7.96 25.21
N SER A 85 -3.56 7.97 24.23
CA SER A 85 -2.34 7.17 24.30
C SER A 85 -1.23 7.92 25.06
N PRO A 86 -0.60 7.32 26.07
CA PRO A 86 0.56 7.94 26.70
C PRO A 86 1.72 8.06 25.70
N ASP A 87 2.43 9.19 25.69
CA ASP A 87 3.56 9.48 24.80
C ASP A 87 4.69 8.42 24.85
N THR A 88 4.67 7.54 25.84
CA THR A 88 5.65 6.47 26.04
C THR A 88 5.19 5.09 25.52
N ALA A 89 4.07 5.01 24.83
CA ALA A 89 3.57 3.72 24.32
C ALA A 89 4.45 3.19 23.20
N MET A 90 5.03 2.00 23.40
CA MET A 90 6.00 1.38 22.46
C MET A 90 5.39 0.95 21.10
N ASN A 91 4.08 1.00 20.94
CA ASN A 91 3.37 0.57 19.73
C ASN A 91 2.43 1.67 19.21
N LYS A 92 2.74 2.93 19.47
CA LYS A 92 1.96 4.05 18.97
C LYS A 92 1.97 4.04 17.43
N VAL A 93 0.80 4.11 16.81
CA VAL A 93 0.71 4.33 15.36
C VAL A 93 1.10 5.76 15.08
N GLU A 94 2.01 5.97 14.15
CA GLU A 94 2.45 7.30 13.74
C GLU A 94 1.66 7.76 12.50
N ASP A 95 1.49 9.07 12.37
CA ASP A 95 0.98 9.67 11.16
C ASP A 95 1.99 9.50 10.03
N GLY A 96 1.52 9.47 8.80
CA GLY A 96 2.41 9.28 7.68
C GLY A 96 1.77 9.59 6.34
N ASN A 97 2.61 9.94 5.40
CA ASN A 97 2.21 10.16 4.01
C ASN A 97 2.93 9.14 3.14
N THR A 98 2.25 8.64 2.13
CA THR A 98 2.84 7.79 1.09
C THR A 98 2.61 8.39 -0.27
N TRP A 99 3.51 8.14 -1.19
CA TRP A 99 3.30 8.43 -2.59
C TRP A 99 3.92 7.35 -3.47
N SER A 100 3.41 7.19 -4.65
CA SER A 100 3.97 6.29 -5.65
C SER A 100 3.75 6.81 -7.05
N VAL A 101 4.68 6.48 -7.95
CA VAL A 101 4.56 6.70 -9.39
C VAL A 101 4.94 5.42 -10.10
N GLY A 102 4.16 5.02 -11.09
CA GLY A 102 4.41 3.83 -11.90
C GLY A 102 4.31 4.14 -13.38
N PHE A 103 5.16 3.50 -14.16
CA PHE A 103 5.15 3.54 -15.61
C PHE A 103 5.04 2.12 -16.15
N LEU A 104 4.22 1.94 -17.17
CA LEU A 104 4.07 0.68 -17.87
C LEU A 104 4.15 0.91 -19.37
N TRP A 105 4.98 0.11 -20.05
CA TRP A 105 5.05 0.03 -21.49
C TRP A 105 4.57 -1.34 -21.96
N ASN A 106 3.40 -1.37 -22.61
CA ASN A 106 2.88 -2.56 -23.26
C ASN A 106 3.58 -2.79 -24.59
N ASP A 107 3.60 -4.01 -25.05
CA ASP A 107 4.29 -4.44 -26.29
C ASP A 107 5.78 -4.00 -26.34
N ALA A 108 6.41 -3.97 -25.17
CA ALA A 108 7.78 -3.54 -24.97
C ALA A 108 8.76 -4.50 -25.66
N PHE A 109 9.42 -4.02 -26.72
CA PHE A 109 10.39 -4.74 -27.57
C PHE A 109 9.79 -5.89 -28.37
N ILE A 110 8.82 -6.62 -27.84
CA ILE A 110 8.17 -7.77 -28.46
C ILE A 110 6.68 -7.68 -28.14
N ASP A 111 5.83 -7.90 -29.16
CA ASP A 111 4.37 -7.87 -29.01
C ASP A 111 3.89 -8.82 -27.89
N GLY A 112 3.06 -8.32 -27.02
CA GLY A 112 2.52 -9.04 -25.87
C GLY A 112 3.40 -9.00 -24.61
N ASN A 113 4.63 -8.50 -24.68
CA ASN A 113 5.48 -8.30 -23.50
C ASN A 113 5.20 -6.95 -22.85
N LYS A 114 5.61 -6.78 -21.57
CA LYS A 114 5.44 -5.52 -20.85
C LYS A 114 6.69 -5.19 -20.06
N LEU A 115 7.06 -3.91 -20.02
CA LEU A 115 8.06 -3.38 -19.13
C LEU A 115 7.40 -2.45 -18.13
N GLY A 116 7.62 -2.68 -16.85
CA GLY A 116 7.10 -1.84 -15.78
C GLY A 116 8.22 -1.29 -14.90
N PHE A 117 7.98 -0.09 -14.39
CA PHE A 117 8.81 0.58 -13.39
C PHE A 117 7.90 1.26 -12.37
N GLY A 118 8.24 1.14 -11.10
CA GLY A 118 7.56 1.82 -10.00
C GLY A 118 8.57 2.40 -9.02
N ILE A 119 8.23 3.55 -8.45
CA ILE A 119 8.96 4.20 -7.36
C ILE A 119 7.98 4.83 -6.39
N GLY A 120 8.29 4.82 -5.11
CA GLY A 120 7.46 5.46 -4.07
C GLY A 120 8.09 5.33 -2.70
N THR A 121 7.37 5.78 -1.69
CA THR A 121 7.76 5.63 -0.29
C THR A 121 7.59 4.17 0.14
N ALA A 122 8.62 3.60 0.76
CA ALA A 122 8.63 2.23 1.25
C ALA A 122 7.99 2.11 2.64
N GLU A 123 8.22 3.12 3.47
CA GLU A 123 7.78 3.19 4.85
C GLU A 123 7.61 4.68 5.19
N THR A 124 6.65 5.03 6.00
CA THR A 124 6.45 6.41 6.42
C THR A 124 6.52 6.49 7.93
N HIS A 125 7.51 7.19 8.40
CA HIS A 125 7.64 7.59 9.79
C HIS A 125 7.69 9.11 9.80
N ARG A 126 6.69 9.71 10.38
CA ARG A 126 6.70 11.15 10.62
C ARG A 126 7.04 11.38 12.09
N ASP A 127 8.30 11.16 12.41
CA ASP A 127 8.86 11.61 13.65
C ASP A 127 9.53 12.99 13.44
N ASP A 128 9.42 13.88 14.39
CA ASP A 128 10.08 15.22 14.41
C ASP A 128 11.63 15.14 14.39
N SER A 129 12.18 13.95 14.28
CA SER A 129 13.62 13.67 14.34
C SER A 129 14.39 13.84 13.04
N GLY A 130 13.75 14.24 11.94
CA GLY A 130 14.40 14.56 10.67
C GLY A 130 14.85 13.37 9.84
N TYR A 131 14.19 12.22 9.98
CA TYR A 131 14.37 11.10 9.08
C TYR A 131 13.74 11.40 7.71
N ASP A 132 14.46 11.07 6.64
CA ASP A 132 13.91 11.08 5.30
C ASP A 132 13.08 9.81 5.09
N ASP A 133 11.91 9.92 4.47
CA ASP A 133 11.08 8.76 4.11
C ASP A 133 11.84 7.87 3.12
N PRO A 134 12.12 6.59 3.45
CA PRO A 134 12.89 5.72 2.59
C PRO A 134 12.13 5.44 1.28
N LEU A 135 12.86 5.39 0.19
CA LEU A 135 12.30 5.09 -1.13
C LEU A 135 12.37 3.59 -1.43
N ALA A 136 11.39 3.11 -2.16
CA ALA A 136 11.43 1.80 -2.81
C ALA A 136 11.21 1.97 -4.30
N TRP A 137 11.91 1.17 -5.11
CA TRP A 137 11.65 1.08 -6.53
C TRP A 137 11.71 -0.37 -7.01
N GLU A 138 10.95 -0.63 -8.04
CA GLU A 138 10.89 -1.93 -8.71
C GLU A 138 10.92 -1.73 -10.23
N ALA A 139 11.60 -2.63 -10.92
CA ALA A 139 11.50 -2.78 -12.37
C ALA A 139 11.22 -4.25 -12.71
N PHE A 140 10.30 -4.48 -13.62
CA PHE A 140 9.94 -5.82 -14.07
C PHE A 140 9.76 -5.89 -15.58
N TYR A 141 9.90 -7.10 -16.10
CA TYR A 141 9.63 -7.38 -17.51
C TYR A 141 8.75 -8.62 -17.64
N ASP A 142 7.52 -8.45 -18.14
CA ASP A 142 6.61 -9.55 -18.44
C ASP A 142 6.99 -10.17 -19.80
N LEU A 143 7.48 -11.38 -19.76
CA LEU A 143 7.75 -12.21 -20.92
C LEU A 143 6.53 -13.09 -21.20
N LYS A 144 5.77 -12.78 -22.24
CA LYS A 144 4.69 -13.64 -22.72
C LYS A 144 5.29 -14.83 -23.49
N VAL A 145 5.39 -15.98 -22.83
CA VAL A 145 5.90 -17.21 -23.44
C VAL A 145 4.89 -17.79 -24.44
N ASN A 146 3.59 -17.74 -24.07
CA ASN A 146 2.45 -18.08 -24.90
C ASN A 146 1.17 -17.49 -24.30
N ASP A 147 -0.01 -17.81 -24.87
CA ASP A 147 -1.29 -17.23 -24.40
C ASP A 147 -1.68 -17.66 -22.99
N SER A 148 -1.07 -18.71 -22.47
CA SER A 148 -1.35 -19.26 -21.12
C SER A 148 -0.22 -19.07 -20.11
N VAL A 149 0.97 -18.67 -20.54
CA VAL A 149 2.16 -18.61 -19.67
C VAL A 149 2.87 -17.27 -19.82
N THR A 150 3.05 -16.60 -18.70
CA THR A 150 3.89 -15.39 -18.60
C THR A 150 4.96 -15.60 -17.53
N VAL A 151 6.19 -15.19 -17.82
CA VAL A 151 7.31 -15.19 -16.87
C VAL A 151 7.73 -13.75 -16.64
N THR A 152 7.78 -13.34 -15.38
CA THR A 152 8.08 -11.97 -14.96
C THR A 152 9.32 -11.94 -14.07
N PRO A 153 10.54 -11.75 -14.60
CA PRO A 153 11.67 -11.31 -13.79
C PRO A 153 11.45 -9.88 -13.30
N ALA A 154 11.81 -9.63 -12.06
CA ALA A 154 11.79 -8.31 -11.43
C ALA A 154 13.01 -8.12 -10.54
N ILE A 155 13.42 -6.85 -10.40
CA ILE A 155 14.43 -6.40 -9.45
C ILE A 155 13.83 -5.27 -8.61
N PHE A 156 14.21 -5.18 -7.35
CA PHE A 156 13.76 -4.12 -6.47
C PHE A 156 14.85 -3.68 -5.50
N VAL A 157 14.71 -2.46 -5.02
CA VAL A 157 15.49 -1.90 -3.92
C VAL A 157 14.53 -1.20 -2.96
N ILE A 158 14.76 -1.38 -1.67
CA ILE A 158 14.08 -0.67 -0.59
C ILE A 158 15.17 -0.03 0.24
N GLU A 159 15.23 1.28 0.25
CA GLU A 159 16.11 2.05 1.12
C GLU A 159 15.71 1.85 2.58
N LYS A 160 16.67 1.89 3.45
CA LYS A 160 16.47 1.78 4.90
C LYS A 160 17.27 2.88 5.60
N ASP A 161 16.58 3.63 6.45
CA ASP A 161 17.27 4.54 7.36
C ASP A 161 18.16 3.76 8.33
N ASP A 162 19.38 4.24 8.53
CA ASP A 162 20.38 3.69 9.46
C ASP A 162 20.72 2.19 9.29
N LYS A 163 20.36 1.57 8.17
CA LYS A 163 20.62 0.16 7.84
C LYS A 163 21.04 0.00 6.39
N GLU A 164 21.56 -1.18 6.06
CA GLU A 164 21.81 -1.54 4.68
C GLU A 164 20.48 -1.66 3.89
N ASP A 165 20.47 -1.13 2.67
CA ASP A 165 19.35 -1.26 1.75
C ASP A 165 19.00 -2.72 1.49
N ILE A 166 17.72 -2.99 1.35
CA ILE A 166 17.25 -4.30 0.92
C ILE A 166 17.15 -4.27 -0.60
N ASN A 167 17.96 -5.08 -1.26
CA ASN A 167 17.88 -5.28 -2.70
C ASN A 167 17.62 -6.74 -3.03
N GLY A 168 16.91 -6.99 -4.10
CA GLY A 168 16.55 -8.35 -4.47
C GLY A 168 16.09 -8.48 -5.91
N ALA A 169 15.96 -9.73 -6.31
CA ALA A 169 15.38 -10.12 -7.56
C ALA A 169 14.39 -11.27 -7.32
N LEU A 170 13.34 -11.30 -8.12
CA LEU A 170 12.36 -12.38 -8.12
C LEU A 170 11.98 -12.78 -9.55
N VAL A 171 11.49 -14.00 -9.69
CA VAL A 171 10.88 -14.46 -10.94
C VAL A 171 9.51 -15.03 -10.61
N LYS A 172 8.46 -14.45 -11.18
CA LYS A 172 7.08 -14.93 -11.08
C LYS A 172 6.71 -15.65 -12.36
N THR A 173 6.04 -16.79 -12.26
CA THR A 173 5.41 -17.46 -13.41
C THR A 173 3.90 -17.48 -13.20
N SER A 174 3.17 -17.00 -14.20
CA SER A 174 1.71 -16.94 -14.18
C SER A 174 1.16 -17.91 -15.23
N PHE A 175 0.14 -18.69 -14.86
CA PHE A 175 -0.57 -19.60 -15.73
C PHE A 175 -2.03 -19.18 -15.83
N LYS A 176 -2.57 -19.18 -17.07
CA LYS A 176 -3.98 -18.92 -17.35
C LYS A 176 -4.58 -20.19 -17.94
N PHE A 177 -5.61 -20.72 -17.28
CA PHE A 177 -6.36 -21.90 -17.67
C PHE A 177 -7.68 -21.55 -18.34
#